data_bdc359d4dfe317429662530417e1c4b2
#
_entry.id   bdc359d4dfe317429662530417e1c4b2
#
_cell.length_a   1.000
_cell.length_b   1.000
_cell.length_c   1.000
_cell.angle_alpha   90.00
_cell.angle_beta   90.00
_cell.angle_gamma   90.00
#
_symmetry.space_group_name_H-M   'P 1'
#
loop_
_entity.id
_entity.type
_entity.pdbx_description
1 polymer ?
#
loop_
_entity_poly.entity_id
_entity_poly.type
_entity_poly.pdbx_seq_one_letter_code
_entity_poly.pdbx_strand_id
1 'polypeptide(L)' 'MKSIQQKLRGLREDNDLTQTQIAQVLGTSQTMYARYERGANELPIRHLITLCRFYNVSADFLLDTEPDQRRRRGLR' A
#
# COMPACT_ATOMS: atom_id res chain seq x y z
N MET A 1 -14.39 0.54 5.20
CA MET A 1 -13.41 0.29 4.12
C MET A 1 -12.07 0.87 4.50
N LYS A 2 -11.04 0.08 4.40
CA LYS A 2 -9.70 0.55 4.74
C LYS A 2 -9.07 1.29 3.57
N SER A 3 -8.38 2.37 3.89
CA SER A 3 -7.60 3.09 2.87
C SER A 3 -6.34 2.29 2.56
N ILE A 4 -5.66 2.69 1.47
CA ILE A 4 -4.39 2.05 1.14
C ILE A 4 -3.39 2.25 2.29
N GLN A 5 -3.41 3.40 2.95
CA GLN A 5 -2.51 3.66 4.07
C GLN A 5 -2.78 2.68 5.21
N GLN A 6 -4.03 2.43 5.53
CA GLN A 6 -4.37 1.48 6.57
C GLN A 6 -3.96 0.07 6.20
N LYS A 7 -4.12 -0.29 4.92
CA LYS A 7 -3.71 -1.62 4.45
C LYS A 7 -2.20 -1.81 4.54
N LEU A 8 -1.45 -0.79 4.16
CA LEU A 8 0.01 -0.87 4.25
C LEU A 8 0.45 -1.07 5.69
N ARG A 9 -0.13 -0.31 6.59
CA ARG A 9 0.20 -0.46 8.00
C ARG A 9 -0.20 -1.83 8.53
N GLY A 10 -1.38 -2.30 8.15
CA GLY A 10 -1.85 -3.62 8.57
C GLY A 10 -0.94 -4.73 8.11
N LEU A 11 -0.53 -4.69 6.83
CA LEU A 11 0.39 -5.71 6.30
C LEU A 11 1.72 -5.68 7.04
N ARG A 12 2.22 -4.48 7.31
CA ARG A 12 3.48 -4.35 8.02
C ARG A 12 3.39 -4.93 9.42
N GLU A 13 2.35 -4.56 10.15
CA GLU A 13 2.16 -5.02 11.53
C GLU A 13 1.88 -6.52 11.59
N ASP A 14 1.10 -7.03 10.63
CA ASP A 14 0.80 -8.46 10.58
C ASP A 14 2.05 -9.30 10.35
N ASN A 15 3.05 -8.74 9.73
CA ASN A 15 4.31 -9.42 9.46
C ASN A 15 5.41 -9.04 10.46
N ASP A 16 5.06 -8.32 11.51
CA ASP A 16 5.99 -7.92 12.58
C ASP A 16 7.17 -7.12 12.04
N LEU A 17 6.89 -6.23 11.11
CA LEU A 17 7.94 -5.42 10.48
C LEU A 17 7.87 -3.99 10.97
N THR A 18 9.04 -3.36 11.03
CA THR A 18 9.14 -1.93 11.35
C THR A 18 9.08 -1.11 10.08
N GLN A 19 8.79 0.18 10.23
CA GLN A 19 8.84 1.10 9.10
C GLN A 19 10.24 1.16 8.49
N THR A 20 11.28 1.06 9.33
CA THR A 20 12.65 1.06 8.84
C THR A 20 12.91 -0.14 7.94
N GLN A 21 12.40 -1.31 8.32
CA GLN A 21 12.60 -2.51 7.52
C GLN A 21 11.93 -2.38 6.16
N ILE A 22 10.71 -1.85 6.13
CA ILE A 22 10.02 -1.68 4.86
C ILE A 22 10.69 -0.59 4.03
N ALA A 23 11.16 0.47 4.67
CA ALA A 23 11.90 1.51 3.95
C ALA A 23 13.12 0.92 3.24
N GLN A 24 13.81 -0.02 3.90
CA GLN A 24 14.96 -0.68 3.29
C GLN A 24 14.54 -1.52 2.08
N VAL A 25 13.41 -2.20 2.18
CA VAL A 25 12.88 -2.99 1.05
C VAL A 25 12.63 -2.07 -0.15
N LEU A 26 12.15 -0.87 0.11
CA LEU A 26 11.83 0.08 -0.95
C LEU A 26 13.02 0.91 -1.40
N GLY A 27 14.12 0.86 -0.66
CA GLY A 27 15.28 1.69 -0.97
C GLY A 27 15.05 3.15 -0.66
N THR A 28 14.26 3.45 0.36
CA THR A 28 13.97 4.81 0.76
C THR A 28 14.24 4.98 2.26
N SER A 29 14.08 6.19 2.78
CA SER A 29 14.30 6.45 4.19
C SER A 29 13.07 6.09 5.00
N GLN A 30 13.29 5.84 6.30
CA GLN A 30 12.17 5.58 7.20
C GLN A 30 11.23 6.77 7.26
N THR A 31 11.79 7.98 7.26
CA THR A 31 10.97 9.19 7.28
C THR A 31 10.05 9.25 6.06
N MET A 32 10.58 8.93 4.89
CA MET A 32 9.77 8.96 3.68
C MET A 32 8.71 7.86 3.70
N TYR A 33 9.08 6.66 4.13
CA TYR A 33 8.10 5.59 4.20
C TYR A 33 6.97 5.93 5.18
N ALA A 34 7.33 6.55 6.32
CA ALA A 34 6.32 6.97 7.28
C ALA A 34 5.32 7.94 6.64
N ARG A 35 5.78 8.79 5.74
CA ARG A 35 4.90 9.71 5.03
C ARG A 35 3.95 8.98 4.11
N TYR A 36 4.43 7.93 3.44
CA TYR A 36 3.55 7.09 2.61
C TYR A 36 2.47 6.45 3.45
N GLU A 37 2.85 5.89 4.59
CA GLU A 37 1.91 5.16 5.44
C GLU A 37 0.90 6.08 6.08
N ARG A 38 1.29 7.33 6.30
CA ARG A 38 0.42 8.34 6.91
C ARG A 38 -0.44 9.07 5.87
N GLY A 39 -0.11 8.90 4.60
CA GLY A 39 -0.84 9.57 3.53
C GLY A 39 -0.37 10.99 3.26
N ALA A 40 0.76 11.40 3.86
CA ALA A 40 1.31 12.74 3.61
C ALA A 40 1.91 12.85 2.22
N ASN A 41 2.39 11.74 1.67
CA ASN A 41 2.92 11.69 0.31
C ASN A 41 2.29 10.52 -0.40
N GLU A 42 2.10 10.65 -1.70
CA GLU A 42 1.58 9.55 -2.51
C GLU A 42 2.67 8.49 -2.70
N LEU A 43 2.26 7.23 -2.62
CA LEU A 43 3.17 6.12 -2.83
C LEU A 43 3.45 5.99 -4.32
N PRO A 44 4.72 6.07 -4.75
CA PRO A 44 5.02 5.87 -6.16
C PRO A 44 4.64 4.47 -6.63
N ILE A 45 4.29 4.35 -7.90
CA ILE A 45 3.88 3.06 -8.45
C ILE A 45 4.99 2.03 -8.33
N ARG A 46 6.24 2.42 -8.50
CA ARG A 46 7.36 1.49 -8.36
C ARG A 46 7.41 0.88 -6.96
N HIS A 47 7.08 1.66 -5.95
CA HIS A 47 7.05 1.16 -4.57
C HIS A 47 5.83 0.28 -4.36
N LEU A 48 4.70 0.63 -4.96
CA LEU A 48 3.51 -0.20 -4.89
C LEU A 48 3.80 -1.59 -5.43
N ILE A 49 4.46 -1.67 -6.59
CA ILE A 49 4.78 -2.95 -7.20
C ILE A 49 5.70 -3.76 -6.28
N THR A 50 6.71 -3.10 -5.72
CA THR A 50 7.65 -3.77 -4.82
C THR A 50 6.93 -4.33 -3.61
N LEU A 51 6.02 -3.55 -3.03
CA LEU A 51 5.27 -4.01 -1.85
C LEU A 51 4.33 -5.15 -2.17
N CYS A 52 3.69 -5.11 -3.33
CA CYS A 52 2.84 -6.22 -3.75
C CYS A 52 3.63 -7.52 -3.84
N ARG A 53 4.82 -7.45 -4.41
CA ARG A 53 5.68 -8.63 -4.51
C ARG A 53 6.20 -9.07 -3.16
N PHE A 54 6.59 -8.12 -2.34
CA PHE A 54 7.14 -8.41 -1.03
C PHE A 54 6.11 -9.09 -0.13
N TYR A 55 4.90 -8.56 -0.10
CA TYR A 55 3.84 -9.12 0.73
C TYR A 55 3.05 -10.22 0.03
N ASN A 56 3.31 -10.44 -1.24
CA ASN A 56 2.60 -11.43 -2.04
C ASN A 56 1.10 -11.15 -2.05
N VAL A 57 0.76 -9.90 -2.32
CA VAL A 57 -0.63 -9.47 -2.45
C VAL A 57 -0.79 -8.80 -3.81
N SER A 58 -2.02 -8.73 -4.29
CA SER A 58 -2.28 -8.10 -5.58
C SER A 58 -2.35 -6.59 -5.43
N ALA A 59 -2.08 -5.89 -6.53
CA ALA A 59 -2.28 -4.45 -6.56
C ALA A 59 -3.75 -4.11 -6.35
N ASP A 60 -4.64 -4.96 -6.85
CA ASP A 60 -6.07 -4.76 -6.63
C ASP A 60 -6.42 -4.71 -5.15
N PHE A 61 -5.79 -5.58 -4.36
CA PHE A 61 -6.03 -5.57 -2.92
C PHE A 61 -5.65 -4.22 -2.31
N LEU A 62 -4.47 -3.71 -2.67
CA LEU A 62 -4.00 -2.46 -2.10
C LEU A 62 -4.76 -1.25 -2.62
N LEU A 63 -5.12 -1.28 -3.89
CA LEU A 63 -5.78 -0.15 -4.52
C LEU A 63 -7.29 -0.21 -4.42
N ASP A 64 -7.83 -1.31 -3.88
CA ASP A 64 -9.26 -1.50 -3.84
C ASP A 64 -9.92 -0.43 -2.99
N THR A 65 -10.83 0.28 -3.59
CA THR A 65 -11.72 1.18 -2.88
C THR A 65 -13.09 0.56 -2.91
N GLU A 66 -13.97 1.05 -2.08
CA GLU A 66 -15.33 0.53 -2.08
C GLU A 66 -15.88 0.63 -3.50
N PRO A 67 -16.19 -0.51 -4.14
CA PRO A 67 -16.58 -0.43 -5.54
C PRO A 67 -17.90 0.30 -5.68
N ASP A 68 -17.94 1.14 -6.70
CA ASP A 68 -19.18 1.74 -7.14
C ASP A 68 -19.82 0.76 -8.11
N GLN A 69 -20.90 0.16 -7.70
CA GLN A 69 -21.53 -0.86 -8.51
C GLN A 69 -21.95 -0.35 -9.88
N ARG A 70 -22.38 0.90 -9.94
CA ARG A 70 -22.75 1.49 -11.21
C ARG A 70 -21.54 1.55 -12.13
N ARG A 71 -20.40 1.92 -11.59
CA ARG A 71 -19.18 2.03 -12.38
C ARG A 71 -18.75 0.68 -12.90
N ARG A 72 -18.84 -0.35 -12.06
CA ARG A 72 -18.44 -1.67 -12.50
C ARG A 72 -19.29 -2.15 -13.65
N ARG A 73 -20.58 -1.89 -13.56
CA ARG A 73 -21.48 -2.27 -14.66
C ARG A 73 -21.20 -1.44 -15.89
N GLY A 74 -20.89 -0.18 -15.71
CA GLY A 74 -20.62 0.70 -16.82
C GLY A 74 -19.36 0.39 -17.57
N LEU A 75 -18.47 -0.38 -16.96
CA LEU A 75 -17.21 -0.71 -17.61
C LEU A 75 -17.31 -1.85 -18.59
N ARG A 76 -18.45 -2.45 -18.69
CA ARG A 76 -18.63 -3.54 -19.62
C ARG A 76 -18.77 -3.12 -21.00
#